data_c3cd3cd034620ef05e438dcda419a270
#
_entry.id   c3cd3cd034620ef05e438dcda419a270
#
_cell.length_a   1.000
_cell.length_b   1.000
_cell.length_c   1.000
_cell.angle_alpha   90.00
_cell.angle_beta   90.00
_cell.angle_gamma   90.00
#
_symmetry.space_group_name_H-M   'P 1'
#
loop_
_entity.id
_entity.type
_entity.pdbx_description
1 polymer ?
#
loop_
_entity_poly.entity_id
_entity_poly.type
_entity_poly.pdbx_seq_one_letter_code
_entity_poly.pdbx_strand_id
1 'polypeptide(L)'
;MIDSHCHLNFKKLSENFENIIKNSRQNNITSILSINTNPEDFEEHLNLIKNYNSIYLSYGLHPSDVKKFNQIEKEKFDLFCNNKKVIGIGETGIDLYHNDQYLKQQTQIFETHIEASIKHSLPIIIHQRNSEREIINILKNYKSNNLKVVFHCFTGSKELLNFCIDNNYYISISGIVTFKNASGLRDIVKNAPLNLILIETDSPFLAPEPMRGKINEPSFVKYTAEYLSNFFNISLKEFEIITDNNFFNLFTKAKRDNYLS
;
A
#
# COMPACT_ATOMS: atom_id res chain seq x y z
N MET A 1 4.24 14.12 -6.34
CA MET A 1 3.13 13.16 -6.04
C MET A 1 3.69 11.75 -5.96
N ILE A 2 3.19 10.93 -5.07
CA ILE A 2 3.71 9.57 -4.81
C ILE A 2 2.60 8.55 -5.01
N ASP A 3 2.91 7.43 -5.69
CA ASP A 3 2.06 6.24 -5.69
C ASP A 3 2.52 5.30 -4.57
N SER A 4 1.74 5.21 -3.50
CA SER A 4 2.14 4.49 -2.30
C SER A 4 1.91 2.98 -2.36
N HIS A 5 1.29 2.46 -3.45
CA HIS A 5 1.03 1.03 -3.61
C HIS A 5 0.69 0.67 -5.06
N CYS A 6 1.57 -0.10 -5.70
CA CYS A 6 1.34 -0.68 -7.03
C CYS A 6 2.13 -1.98 -7.18
N HIS A 7 1.88 -2.76 -8.25
CA HIS A 7 2.53 -4.06 -8.51
C HIS A 7 3.29 -4.03 -9.84
N LEU A 8 4.44 -3.33 -9.88
CA LEU A 8 5.24 -3.15 -11.11
C LEU A 8 5.76 -4.46 -11.71
N ASN A 9 5.93 -5.51 -10.90
CA ASN A 9 6.36 -6.84 -11.34
C ASN A 9 5.24 -7.65 -12.02
N PHE A 10 3.98 -7.24 -11.90
CA PHE A 10 2.90 -7.96 -12.57
C PHE A 10 3.02 -7.80 -14.09
N LYS A 11 2.85 -8.90 -14.81
CA LYS A 11 3.06 -9.01 -16.27
C LYS A 11 2.48 -7.86 -17.09
N LYS A 12 1.26 -7.40 -16.73
CA LYS A 12 0.59 -6.27 -17.40
C LYS A 12 1.37 -4.95 -17.33
N LEU A 13 2.24 -4.79 -16.32
CA LEU A 13 3.06 -3.60 -16.12
C LEU A 13 4.52 -3.86 -16.50
N SER A 14 5.09 -5.01 -16.08
CA SER A 14 6.50 -5.31 -16.31
C SER A 14 6.86 -5.43 -17.80
N GLU A 15 5.96 -5.93 -18.64
CA GLU A 15 6.16 -5.99 -20.10
C GLU A 15 6.22 -4.60 -20.76
N ASN A 16 5.71 -3.55 -20.10
CA ASN A 16 5.72 -2.19 -20.61
C ASN A 16 6.41 -1.20 -19.65
N PHE A 17 7.33 -1.70 -18.85
CA PHE A 17 7.89 -1.01 -17.69
C PHE A 17 8.48 0.36 -18.03
N GLU A 18 9.31 0.46 -19.08
CA GLU A 18 9.94 1.72 -19.49
C GLU A 18 8.92 2.81 -19.86
N ASN A 19 7.85 2.44 -20.55
CA ASN A 19 6.78 3.37 -20.88
C ASN A 19 6.00 3.83 -19.62
N ILE A 20 5.78 2.91 -18.68
CA ILE A 20 5.13 3.23 -17.39
C ILE A 20 5.96 4.23 -16.59
N ILE A 21 7.27 4.03 -16.52
CA ILE A 21 8.18 4.98 -15.86
C ILE A 21 8.18 6.33 -16.58
N LYS A 22 8.23 6.32 -17.92
CA LYS A 22 8.14 7.55 -18.72
C LYS A 22 6.83 8.30 -18.46
N ASN A 23 5.70 7.60 -18.46
CA ASN A 23 4.38 8.18 -18.17
C ASN A 23 4.33 8.75 -16.74
N SER A 24 4.89 8.03 -15.77
CA SER A 24 4.96 8.48 -14.39
C SER A 24 5.74 9.79 -14.26
N ARG A 25 6.91 9.88 -14.90
CA ARG A 25 7.71 11.13 -14.95
C ARG A 25 6.93 12.28 -15.58
N GLN A 26 6.26 12.05 -16.71
CA GLN A 26 5.47 13.08 -17.42
C GLN A 26 4.28 13.59 -16.59
N ASN A 27 3.81 12.80 -15.62
CA ASN A 27 2.72 13.14 -14.72
C ASN A 27 3.20 13.55 -13.32
N ASN A 28 4.50 13.93 -13.18
CA ASN A 28 5.09 14.43 -11.94
C ASN A 28 5.01 13.44 -10.76
N ILE A 29 5.03 12.12 -11.05
CA ILE A 29 5.21 11.12 -9.99
C ILE A 29 6.68 11.15 -9.59
N THR A 30 6.95 11.37 -8.30
CA THR A 30 8.31 11.55 -7.77
C THR A 30 8.84 10.29 -7.09
N SER A 31 7.94 9.46 -6.57
CA SER A 31 8.30 8.18 -5.95
C SER A 31 7.20 7.14 -6.14
N ILE A 32 7.59 5.87 -6.12
CA ILE A 32 6.69 4.72 -6.25
C ILE A 32 7.08 3.69 -5.20
N LEU A 33 6.09 3.15 -4.48
CA LEU A 33 6.27 1.95 -3.68
C LEU A 33 5.65 0.76 -4.43
N SER A 34 6.51 -0.10 -4.95
CA SER A 34 6.09 -1.34 -5.62
C SER A 34 6.01 -2.48 -4.62
N ILE A 35 4.90 -3.19 -4.62
CA ILE A 35 4.53 -4.13 -3.57
C ILE A 35 4.84 -5.55 -3.99
N ASN A 36 5.65 -6.24 -3.18
CA ASN A 36 5.85 -7.66 -3.32
C ASN A 36 4.73 -8.43 -2.60
N THR A 37 4.14 -9.38 -3.29
CA THR A 37 3.04 -10.21 -2.80
C THR A 37 3.43 -11.68 -2.69
N ASN A 38 4.58 -12.06 -3.28
CA ASN A 38 5.10 -13.41 -3.30
C ASN A 38 6.61 -13.40 -2.98
N PRO A 39 7.04 -14.04 -1.88
CA PRO A 39 8.46 -14.11 -1.51
C PRO A 39 9.37 -14.77 -2.56
N GLU A 40 8.83 -15.64 -3.43
CA GLU A 40 9.61 -16.37 -4.44
C GLU A 40 10.07 -15.49 -5.61
N ASP A 41 9.32 -14.45 -5.94
CA ASP A 41 9.64 -13.54 -7.05
C ASP A 41 10.34 -12.24 -6.60
N PHE A 42 10.67 -12.13 -5.30
CA PHE A 42 11.21 -10.88 -4.74
C PHE A 42 12.53 -10.45 -5.40
N GLU A 43 13.45 -11.35 -5.67
CA GLU A 43 14.74 -11.01 -6.28
C GLU A 43 14.57 -10.51 -7.73
N GLU A 44 13.65 -11.10 -8.49
CA GLU A 44 13.29 -10.63 -9.83
C GLU A 44 12.68 -9.23 -9.75
N HIS A 45 11.77 -9.01 -8.80
CA HIS A 45 11.14 -7.72 -8.55
C HIS A 45 12.18 -6.65 -8.15
N LEU A 46 13.13 -6.99 -7.29
CA LEU A 46 14.23 -6.11 -6.91
C LEU A 46 15.11 -5.77 -8.14
N ASN A 47 15.42 -6.75 -8.97
CA ASN A 47 16.19 -6.54 -10.20
C ASN A 47 15.49 -5.59 -11.18
N LEU A 48 14.16 -5.66 -11.29
CA LEU A 48 13.37 -4.77 -12.16
C LEU A 48 13.57 -3.30 -11.79
N ILE A 49 13.66 -2.98 -10.49
CA ILE A 49 13.66 -1.58 -10.02
C ILE A 49 15.02 -1.07 -9.51
N LYS A 50 16.05 -1.91 -9.47
CA LYS A 50 17.32 -1.59 -8.80
C LYS A 50 18.01 -0.31 -9.27
N ASN A 51 17.81 0.07 -10.54
CA ASN A 51 18.42 1.23 -11.16
C ASN A 51 17.63 2.54 -10.95
N TYR A 52 16.47 2.49 -10.29
CA TYR A 52 15.59 3.64 -10.05
C TYR A 52 15.63 4.04 -8.57
N ASN A 53 16.26 5.16 -8.25
CA ASN A 53 16.50 5.55 -6.85
C ASN A 53 15.21 5.79 -6.06
N SER A 54 14.20 6.35 -6.67
CA SER A 54 12.92 6.72 -6.06
C SER A 54 11.82 5.66 -6.22
N ILE A 55 12.17 4.45 -6.71
CA ILE A 55 11.28 3.29 -6.66
C ILE A 55 11.73 2.38 -5.52
N TYR A 56 10.79 2.06 -4.65
CA TYR A 56 10.99 1.27 -3.44
C TYR A 56 10.20 -0.03 -3.52
N LEU A 57 10.49 -0.96 -2.62
CA LEU A 57 9.81 -2.24 -2.46
C LEU A 57 9.28 -2.42 -1.04
N SER A 58 8.27 -3.25 -0.93
CA SER A 58 7.95 -4.00 0.29
C SER A 58 8.41 -5.46 0.15
N TYR A 59 8.45 -6.18 1.25
CA TYR A 59 8.65 -7.64 1.26
C TYR A 59 7.55 -8.30 2.07
N GLY A 60 6.81 -9.23 1.46
CA GLY A 60 5.71 -9.91 2.13
C GLY A 60 5.04 -11.01 1.33
N LEU A 61 4.02 -11.61 1.95
CA LEU A 61 3.18 -12.66 1.37
C LEU A 61 1.71 -12.26 1.48
N HIS A 62 1.07 -12.12 0.33
CA HIS A 62 -0.35 -11.78 0.25
C HIS A 62 -1.24 -12.91 0.83
N PRO A 63 -2.31 -12.58 1.58
CA PRO A 63 -3.16 -13.59 2.23
C PRO A 63 -3.82 -14.59 1.26
N SER A 64 -4.06 -14.24 0.00
CA SER A 64 -4.62 -15.18 -0.98
C SER A 64 -3.65 -16.30 -1.38
N ASP A 65 -2.35 -16.12 -1.17
CA ASP A 65 -1.32 -17.07 -1.56
C ASP A 65 -0.83 -17.99 -0.42
N VAL A 66 -1.36 -17.82 0.80
CA VAL A 66 -0.95 -18.62 1.97
C VAL A 66 -1.12 -20.14 1.77
N LYS A 67 -2.05 -20.56 0.90
CA LYS A 67 -2.22 -21.97 0.55
C LYS A 67 -1.00 -22.61 -0.12
N LYS A 68 -0.12 -21.82 -0.71
CA LYS A 68 1.13 -22.26 -1.36
C LYS A 68 2.30 -22.31 -0.35
N PHE A 69 2.15 -21.64 0.79
CA PHE A 69 3.21 -21.44 1.77
C PHE A 69 2.74 -21.89 3.14
N ASN A 70 3.35 -22.91 3.71
CA ASN A 70 3.05 -23.32 5.09
C ASN A 70 3.52 -22.28 6.12
N GLN A 71 4.59 -21.57 5.79
CA GLN A 71 5.18 -20.48 6.59
C GLN A 71 6.01 -19.58 5.68
N ILE A 72 6.28 -18.36 6.13
CA ILE A 72 7.29 -17.49 5.52
C ILE A 72 8.59 -17.62 6.32
N GLU A 73 9.71 -17.72 5.62
CA GLU A 73 11.04 -17.86 6.24
C GLU A 73 11.42 -16.53 6.94
N LYS A 74 11.55 -16.59 8.27
CA LYS A 74 11.90 -15.39 9.08
C LYS A 74 13.27 -14.83 8.72
N GLU A 75 14.20 -15.66 8.32
CA GLU A 75 15.56 -15.30 7.89
C GLU A 75 15.57 -14.43 6.63
N LYS A 76 14.59 -14.61 5.75
CA LYS A 76 14.45 -13.78 4.54
C LYS A 76 14.07 -12.34 4.88
N PHE A 77 13.30 -12.11 5.95
CA PHE A 77 13.07 -10.73 6.42
C PHE A 77 14.39 -10.09 6.86
N ASP A 78 15.24 -10.81 7.60
CA ASP A 78 16.54 -10.28 8.02
C ASP A 78 17.45 -9.93 6.82
N LEU A 79 17.41 -10.76 5.79
CA LEU A 79 18.18 -10.54 4.56
C LEU A 79 17.65 -9.33 3.76
N PHE A 80 16.36 -9.33 3.47
CA PHE A 80 15.80 -8.37 2.53
C PHE A 80 15.47 -7.00 3.15
N CYS A 81 15.07 -6.95 4.42
CA CYS A 81 14.78 -5.69 5.10
C CYS A 81 16.03 -4.81 5.32
N ASN A 82 17.24 -5.38 5.24
CA ASN A 82 18.48 -4.60 5.24
C ASN A 82 18.74 -3.89 3.90
N ASN A 83 18.10 -4.32 2.81
CA ASN A 83 18.23 -3.65 1.52
C ASN A 83 17.62 -2.24 1.59
N LYS A 84 18.36 -1.24 1.08
CA LYS A 84 17.91 0.17 1.07
C LYS A 84 16.62 0.40 0.27
N LYS A 85 16.29 -0.50 -0.66
CA LYS A 85 15.07 -0.43 -1.47
C LYS A 85 13.83 -0.91 -0.71
N VAL A 86 13.99 -1.78 0.29
CA VAL A 86 12.88 -2.30 1.08
C VAL A 86 12.56 -1.32 2.19
N ILE A 87 11.38 -0.68 2.09
CA ILE A 87 10.95 0.36 3.02
C ILE A 87 9.70 -0.03 3.83
N GLY A 88 9.09 -1.19 3.54
CA GLY A 88 7.90 -1.69 4.22
C GLY A 88 7.84 -3.21 4.25
N ILE A 89 7.05 -3.75 5.16
CA ILE A 89 6.73 -5.17 5.32
C ILE A 89 5.32 -5.40 4.79
N GLY A 90 5.15 -6.33 3.87
CA GLY A 90 3.86 -6.62 3.23
C GLY A 90 4.01 -6.64 1.70
N GLU A 91 2.93 -6.87 1.02
CA GLU A 91 1.53 -6.88 1.44
C GLU A 91 1.21 -8.14 2.23
N THR A 92 0.49 -7.98 3.33
CA THR A 92 0.08 -9.08 4.21
C THR A 92 -1.24 -8.72 4.91
N GLY A 93 -1.87 -9.68 5.57
CA GLY A 93 -3.12 -9.43 6.27
C GLY A 93 -4.10 -10.59 6.16
N ILE A 94 -5.40 -10.29 6.08
CA ILE A 94 -6.46 -11.29 6.03
C ILE A 94 -7.47 -10.94 4.93
N ASP A 95 -7.78 -11.92 4.09
CA ASP A 95 -8.81 -11.86 3.04
C ASP A 95 -9.81 -13.00 3.22
N LEU A 96 -11.05 -12.66 3.58
CA LEU A 96 -12.15 -13.61 3.77
C LEU A 96 -13.22 -13.47 2.67
N TYR A 97 -12.89 -12.82 1.56
CA TYR A 97 -13.87 -12.56 0.50
C TYR A 97 -14.45 -13.85 -0.10
N HIS A 98 -13.62 -14.86 -0.31
CA HIS A 98 -14.08 -16.12 -0.90
C HIS A 98 -14.52 -17.14 0.17
N ASN A 99 -13.78 -17.29 1.25
CA ASN A 99 -14.03 -18.19 2.37
C ASN A 99 -13.04 -17.93 3.51
N ASP A 100 -13.26 -18.58 4.64
CA ASP A 100 -12.43 -18.53 5.85
C ASP A 100 -11.53 -19.76 6.05
N GLN A 101 -11.47 -20.66 5.08
CA GLN A 101 -10.75 -21.94 5.17
C GLN A 101 -9.28 -21.76 5.61
N TYR A 102 -8.65 -20.67 5.18
CA TYR A 102 -7.24 -20.38 5.45
C TYR A 102 -7.03 -19.32 6.55
N LEU A 103 -8.07 -18.94 7.29
CA LEU A 103 -7.98 -17.89 8.31
C LEU A 103 -6.84 -18.14 9.30
N LYS A 104 -6.70 -19.36 9.79
CA LYS A 104 -5.62 -19.71 10.75
C LYS A 104 -4.24 -19.48 10.15
N GLN A 105 -4.02 -19.90 8.90
CA GLN A 105 -2.73 -19.70 8.22
C GLN A 105 -2.48 -18.23 7.91
N GLN A 106 -3.49 -17.50 7.43
CA GLN A 106 -3.40 -16.05 7.21
C GLN A 106 -3.05 -15.34 8.51
N THR A 107 -3.69 -15.69 9.63
CA THR A 107 -3.39 -15.11 10.94
C THR A 107 -1.93 -15.35 11.34
N GLN A 108 -1.43 -16.60 11.26
CA GLN A 108 -0.05 -16.93 11.63
C GLN A 108 0.99 -16.19 10.77
N ILE A 109 0.73 -16.11 9.47
CA ILE A 109 1.59 -15.39 8.52
C ILE A 109 1.54 -13.88 8.79
N PHE A 110 0.36 -13.33 9.03
CA PHE A 110 0.21 -11.92 9.37
C PHE A 110 0.95 -11.55 10.67
N GLU A 111 0.83 -12.36 11.73
CA GLU A 111 1.58 -12.15 12.98
C GLU A 111 3.10 -12.23 12.75
N THR A 112 3.58 -13.15 11.90
CA THR A 112 5.00 -13.20 11.51
C THR A 112 5.46 -11.91 10.84
N HIS A 113 4.63 -11.30 9.98
CA HIS A 113 4.95 -10.02 9.36
C HIS A 113 4.92 -8.86 10.36
N ILE A 114 3.99 -8.87 11.32
CA ILE A 114 3.96 -7.88 12.41
C ILE A 114 5.25 -7.97 13.23
N GLU A 115 5.68 -9.18 13.64
CA GLU A 115 6.94 -9.39 14.37
C GLU A 115 8.14 -8.88 13.58
N ALA A 116 8.19 -9.16 12.26
CA ALA A 116 9.24 -8.65 11.39
C ALA A 116 9.22 -7.12 11.27
N SER A 117 8.03 -6.51 11.15
CA SER A 117 7.84 -5.05 11.11
C SER A 117 8.40 -4.39 12.38
N ILE A 118 8.10 -4.94 13.55
CA ILE A 118 8.62 -4.46 14.84
C ILE A 118 10.14 -4.61 14.89
N LYS A 119 10.66 -5.81 14.57
CA LYS A 119 12.10 -6.13 14.59
C LYS A 119 12.93 -5.19 13.72
N HIS A 120 12.46 -4.92 12.51
CA HIS A 120 13.17 -4.09 11.53
C HIS A 120 12.77 -2.61 11.55
N SER A 121 11.82 -2.23 12.41
CA SER A 121 11.28 -0.85 12.49
C SER A 121 10.77 -0.33 11.14
N LEU A 122 10.18 -1.21 10.33
CA LEU A 122 9.58 -0.89 9.04
C LEU A 122 8.05 -0.89 9.15
N PRO A 123 7.35 0.00 8.44
CA PRO A 123 5.87 -0.01 8.40
C PRO A 123 5.33 -1.32 7.84
N ILE A 124 4.18 -1.76 8.37
CA ILE A 124 3.43 -2.88 7.80
C ILE A 124 2.32 -2.38 6.88
N ILE A 125 2.22 -3.01 5.72
CA ILE A 125 1.24 -2.71 4.67
C ILE A 125 0.18 -3.80 4.72
N ILE A 126 -1.02 -3.43 5.16
CA ILE A 126 -2.09 -4.37 5.48
C ILE A 126 -3.12 -4.44 4.37
N HIS A 127 -3.29 -5.64 3.83
CA HIS A 127 -4.46 -6.05 3.06
C HIS A 127 -5.61 -6.42 4.00
N GLN A 128 -6.76 -5.81 3.78
CA GLN A 128 -7.97 -6.12 4.53
C GLN A 128 -9.15 -6.29 3.58
N ARG A 129 -9.79 -7.48 3.61
CA ARG A 129 -11.01 -7.72 2.85
C ARG A 129 -11.96 -8.64 3.61
N ASN A 130 -13.12 -8.11 4.02
CA ASN A 130 -14.11 -8.81 4.85
C ASN A 130 -13.53 -9.37 6.17
N SER A 131 -12.51 -8.72 6.77
CA SER A 131 -11.72 -9.25 7.88
C SER A 131 -11.35 -8.19 8.93
N GLU A 132 -12.12 -7.09 9.00
CA GLU A 132 -11.83 -5.97 9.91
C GLU A 132 -11.69 -6.41 11.36
N ARG A 133 -12.64 -7.22 11.83
CA ARG A 133 -12.69 -7.72 13.21
C ARG A 133 -11.46 -8.54 13.57
N GLU A 134 -11.07 -9.43 12.69
CA GLU A 134 -9.90 -10.31 12.85
C GLU A 134 -8.62 -9.48 12.94
N ILE A 135 -8.42 -8.56 11.99
CA ILE A 135 -7.24 -7.68 11.95
C ILE A 135 -7.18 -6.76 13.16
N ILE A 136 -8.28 -6.10 13.52
CA ILE A 136 -8.35 -5.24 14.71
C ILE A 136 -7.99 -6.02 15.98
N ASN A 137 -8.52 -7.23 16.14
CA ASN A 137 -8.23 -8.07 17.30
C ASN A 137 -6.76 -8.47 17.37
N ILE A 138 -6.14 -8.82 16.24
CA ILE A 138 -4.71 -9.14 16.19
C ILE A 138 -3.88 -7.89 16.54
N LEU A 139 -4.12 -6.75 15.88
CA LEU A 139 -3.34 -5.53 16.10
C LEU A 139 -3.42 -5.00 17.53
N LYS A 140 -4.54 -5.22 18.25
CA LYS A 140 -4.67 -4.87 19.67
C LYS A 140 -3.62 -5.55 20.56
N ASN A 141 -3.17 -6.75 20.19
CA ASN A 141 -2.13 -7.49 20.95
C ASN A 141 -0.73 -6.85 20.79
N TYR A 142 -0.55 -6.02 19.77
CA TYR A 142 0.74 -5.37 19.44
C TYR A 142 0.76 -3.86 19.71
N LYS A 143 -0.26 -3.32 20.35
CA LYS A 143 -0.44 -1.87 20.56
C LYS A 143 0.74 -1.19 21.28
N SER A 144 1.43 -1.89 22.18
CA SER A 144 2.57 -1.37 22.95
C SER A 144 3.88 -1.28 22.16
N ASN A 145 3.93 -1.80 20.94
CA ASN A 145 5.18 -2.00 20.19
C ASN A 145 5.52 -0.87 19.22
N ASN A 146 4.83 0.27 19.29
CA ASN A 146 5.02 1.41 18.38
C ASN A 146 4.95 1.03 16.88
N LEU A 147 4.01 0.14 16.54
CA LEU A 147 3.83 -0.40 15.19
C LEU A 147 3.35 0.72 14.25
N LYS A 148 4.02 0.87 13.12
CA LYS A 148 3.61 1.76 12.03
C LYS A 148 2.80 0.98 11.01
N VAL A 149 1.59 1.43 10.73
CA VAL A 149 0.62 0.68 9.91
C VAL A 149 0.07 1.55 8.80
N VAL A 150 -0.12 0.95 7.62
CA VAL A 150 -1.02 1.46 6.59
C VAL A 150 -1.99 0.36 6.16
N PHE A 151 -3.28 0.68 6.18
CA PHE A 151 -4.30 -0.11 5.51
C PHE A 151 -4.35 0.35 4.05
N HIS A 152 -3.82 -0.48 3.15
CA HIS A 152 -3.85 -0.16 1.73
C HIS A 152 -5.26 -0.38 1.16
N CYS A 153 -5.55 0.26 0.03
CA CYS A 153 -6.83 0.16 -0.69
C CYS A 153 -8.05 0.24 0.24
N PHE A 154 -8.03 1.24 1.14
CA PHE A 154 -9.00 1.34 2.22
C PHE A 154 -10.43 1.38 1.69
N THR A 155 -11.19 0.35 2.03
CA THR A 155 -12.63 0.22 1.76
C THR A 155 -13.39 -0.18 3.04
N GLY A 156 -12.76 0.09 4.18
CA GLY A 156 -13.25 -0.32 5.49
C GLY A 156 -14.44 0.48 6.02
N SER A 157 -14.97 0.00 7.14
CA SER A 157 -16.06 0.62 7.87
C SER A 157 -15.61 1.88 8.63
N LYS A 158 -16.59 2.59 9.18
CA LYS A 158 -16.32 3.70 10.12
C LYS A 158 -15.62 3.21 11.39
N GLU A 159 -15.88 1.97 11.83
CA GLU A 159 -15.21 1.36 12.98
C GLU A 159 -13.72 1.17 12.71
N LEU A 160 -13.37 0.63 11.55
CA LEU A 160 -11.97 0.49 11.15
C LEU A 160 -11.28 1.85 11.01
N LEU A 161 -11.95 2.85 10.40
CA LEU A 161 -11.40 4.20 10.32
C LEU A 161 -11.11 4.79 11.70
N ASN A 162 -12.06 4.69 12.64
CA ASN A 162 -11.86 5.17 14.01
C ASN A 162 -10.68 4.44 14.69
N PHE A 163 -10.58 3.12 14.50
CA PHE A 163 -9.44 2.36 15.01
C PHE A 163 -8.11 2.85 14.43
N CYS A 164 -8.06 3.19 13.14
CA CYS A 164 -6.88 3.77 12.53
C CYS A 164 -6.54 5.14 13.15
N ILE A 165 -7.53 6.02 13.33
CA ILE A 165 -7.35 7.35 13.93
C ILE A 165 -6.81 7.24 15.36
N ASP A 166 -7.42 6.41 16.19
CA ASP A 166 -7.07 6.22 17.61
C ASP A 166 -5.63 5.68 17.80
N ASN A 167 -5.08 4.99 16.78
CA ASN A 167 -3.75 4.40 16.84
C ASN A 167 -2.73 5.12 15.93
N ASN A 168 -3.09 6.24 15.30
CA ASN A 168 -2.28 6.96 14.31
C ASN A 168 -1.83 6.06 13.14
N TYR A 169 -2.69 5.15 12.69
CA TYR A 169 -2.48 4.31 11.52
C TYR A 169 -2.92 5.02 10.26
N TYR A 170 -2.17 4.86 9.21
CA TYR A 170 -2.46 5.44 7.91
C TYR A 170 -3.48 4.60 7.14
N ILE A 171 -4.24 5.26 6.27
CA ILE A 171 -5.06 4.62 5.25
C ILE A 171 -4.60 5.10 3.88
N SER A 172 -4.56 4.22 2.90
CA SER A 172 -4.25 4.60 1.52
C SER A 172 -5.50 4.50 0.65
N ILE A 173 -5.78 5.55 -0.09
CA ILE A 173 -7.00 5.67 -0.90
C ILE A 173 -6.67 5.42 -2.35
N SER A 174 -7.29 4.37 -2.92
CA SER A 174 -7.15 3.98 -4.32
C SER A 174 -8.19 4.65 -5.23
N GLY A 175 -8.08 4.37 -6.52
CA GLY A 175 -9.02 4.85 -7.55
C GLY A 175 -10.49 4.52 -7.28
N ILE A 176 -10.80 3.56 -6.39
CA ILE A 176 -12.18 3.20 -6.00
C ILE A 176 -12.98 4.41 -5.53
N VAL A 177 -12.36 5.36 -4.84
CA VAL A 177 -13.06 6.55 -4.32
C VAL A 177 -13.75 7.37 -5.43
N THR A 178 -13.22 7.27 -6.66
CA THR A 178 -13.77 7.99 -7.84
C THR A 178 -14.97 7.26 -8.47
N PHE A 179 -15.25 6.00 -8.12
CA PHE A 179 -16.29 5.21 -8.77
C PHE A 179 -17.69 5.73 -8.43
N LYS A 180 -18.61 5.65 -9.39
CA LYS A 180 -19.99 6.13 -9.22
C LYS A 180 -20.69 5.52 -8.01
N ASN A 181 -20.49 4.22 -7.77
CA ASN A 181 -21.11 3.45 -6.69
C ASN A 181 -20.33 3.49 -5.36
N ALA A 182 -19.29 4.31 -5.22
CA ALA A 182 -18.47 4.40 -4.01
C ALA A 182 -18.95 5.47 -3.01
N SER A 183 -20.25 5.84 -3.01
CA SER A 183 -20.78 6.87 -2.09
C SER A 183 -20.57 6.50 -0.63
N GLY A 184 -20.81 5.24 -0.23
CA GLY A 184 -20.57 4.77 1.13
C GLY A 184 -19.11 4.92 1.58
N LEU A 185 -18.14 4.60 0.69
CA LEU A 185 -16.72 4.83 0.97
C LEU A 185 -16.43 6.32 1.19
N ARG A 186 -16.95 7.19 0.32
CA ARG A 186 -16.78 8.64 0.44
C ARG A 186 -17.34 9.18 1.76
N ASP A 187 -18.49 8.66 2.21
CA ASP A 187 -19.09 9.03 3.49
C ASP A 187 -18.24 8.65 4.71
N ILE A 188 -17.40 7.65 4.58
CA ILE A 188 -16.42 7.26 5.59
C ILE A 188 -15.16 8.12 5.48
N VAL A 189 -14.56 8.18 4.29
CA VAL A 189 -13.29 8.86 4.01
C VAL A 189 -13.34 10.35 4.35
N LYS A 190 -14.48 11.02 4.21
CA LYS A 190 -14.63 12.45 4.58
C LYS A 190 -14.28 12.74 6.05
N ASN A 191 -14.30 11.73 6.92
CA ASN A 191 -13.98 11.87 8.35
C ASN A 191 -12.50 11.53 8.64
N ALA A 192 -11.73 11.11 7.63
CA ALA A 192 -10.33 10.77 7.82
C ALA A 192 -9.49 12.04 7.97
N PRO A 193 -8.60 12.13 8.98
CA PRO A 193 -7.65 13.23 9.09
C PRO A 193 -6.68 13.22 7.91
N LEU A 194 -6.49 14.36 7.27
CA LEU A 194 -5.62 14.47 6.08
C LEU A 194 -4.18 14.01 6.35
N ASN A 195 -3.68 14.18 7.58
CA ASN A 195 -2.34 13.75 7.98
C ASN A 195 -2.19 12.22 8.15
N LEU A 196 -3.25 11.44 7.96
CA LEU A 196 -3.23 9.98 7.95
C LEU A 196 -3.60 9.39 6.58
N ILE A 197 -3.78 10.21 5.55
CA ILE A 197 -4.15 9.77 4.19
C ILE A 197 -2.91 9.62 3.33
N LEU A 198 -2.78 8.45 2.67
CA LEU A 198 -1.96 8.21 1.50
C LEU A 198 -2.85 8.03 0.27
N ILE A 199 -2.25 8.10 -0.91
CA ILE A 199 -2.92 7.78 -2.18
C ILE A 199 -2.14 6.73 -2.94
N GLU A 200 -2.86 5.91 -3.68
CA GLU A 200 -2.29 4.81 -4.43
C GLU A 200 -3.06 4.51 -5.71
N THR A 201 -2.46 3.71 -6.58
CA THR A 201 -3.17 3.16 -7.74
C THR A 201 -3.70 1.76 -7.50
N ASP A 202 -2.99 0.92 -6.77
CA ASP A 202 -3.15 -0.53 -6.75
C ASP A 202 -3.06 -1.12 -8.17
N SER A 203 -2.23 -0.48 -9.01
CA SER A 203 -2.08 -0.89 -10.41
C SER A 203 -1.42 -2.27 -10.53
N PRO A 204 -1.89 -3.10 -11.48
CA PRO A 204 -2.66 -2.80 -12.69
C PRO A 204 -4.18 -2.78 -12.53
N PHE A 205 -4.70 -2.84 -11.30
CA PHE A 205 -6.12 -2.90 -10.98
C PHE A 205 -6.70 -1.50 -10.73
N LEU A 206 -8.02 -1.41 -10.54
CA LEU A 206 -8.75 -0.29 -9.94
C LEU A 206 -8.54 1.08 -10.63
N ALA A 207 -8.34 1.10 -11.96
CA ALA A 207 -8.19 2.35 -12.70
C ALA A 207 -9.27 3.37 -12.31
N PRO A 208 -8.89 4.61 -11.90
CA PRO A 208 -9.84 5.64 -11.47
C PRO A 208 -10.65 6.19 -12.66
N GLU A 209 -11.74 6.91 -12.38
CA GLU A 209 -12.34 7.79 -13.39
C GLU A 209 -11.34 8.92 -13.75
N PRO A 210 -11.16 9.30 -15.02
CA PRO A 210 -11.91 8.84 -16.20
C PRO A 210 -11.28 7.62 -16.91
N MET A 211 -10.34 6.94 -16.28
CA MET A 211 -9.55 5.86 -16.90
C MET A 211 -10.18 4.47 -16.75
N ARG A 212 -11.41 4.37 -16.27
CA ARG A 212 -12.12 3.08 -16.10
C ARG A 212 -12.06 2.22 -17.37
N GLY A 213 -11.82 0.91 -17.16
CA GLY A 213 -11.70 -0.06 -18.25
C GLY A 213 -10.30 -0.17 -18.88
N LYS A 214 -9.38 0.73 -18.55
CA LYS A 214 -7.96 0.63 -18.93
C LYS A 214 -7.16 -0.16 -17.89
N ILE A 215 -6.00 -0.66 -18.30
CA ILE A 215 -4.99 -1.14 -17.34
C ILE A 215 -4.53 0.08 -16.53
N ASN A 216 -4.61 -0.02 -15.20
CA ASN A 216 -4.14 1.04 -14.32
C ASN A 216 -2.60 1.08 -14.30
N GLU A 217 -2.03 2.25 -14.08
CA GLU A 217 -0.60 2.46 -13.95
C GLU A 217 -0.30 3.58 -12.92
N PRO A 218 0.93 3.66 -12.35
CA PRO A 218 1.25 4.66 -11.33
C PRO A 218 0.93 6.09 -11.72
N SER A 219 1.03 6.45 -13.01
CA SER A 219 0.70 7.81 -13.49
C SER A 219 -0.77 8.18 -13.26
N PHE A 220 -1.66 7.21 -13.07
CA PHE A 220 -3.09 7.46 -12.86
C PHE A 220 -3.43 7.85 -11.42
N VAL A 221 -2.49 7.77 -10.47
CA VAL A 221 -2.70 8.27 -9.11
C VAL A 221 -3.09 9.74 -9.08
N LYS A 222 -2.69 10.52 -10.10
CA LYS A 222 -3.07 11.92 -10.25
C LYS A 222 -4.60 12.12 -10.26
N TYR A 223 -5.34 11.23 -10.90
CA TYR A 223 -6.82 11.34 -10.95
C TYR A 223 -7.46 11.09 -9.59
N THR A 224 -6.88 10.19 -8.80
CA THR A 224 -7.27 10.00 -7.41
C THR A 224 -6.96 11.25 -6.58
N ALA A 225 -5.78 11.84 -6.77
CA ALA A 225 -5.38 13.07 -6.08
C ALA A 225 -6.27 14.27 -6.45
N GLU A 226 -6.53 14.48 -7.74
CA GLU A 226 -7.43 15.53 -8.25
C GLU A 226 -8.85 15.37 -7.68
N TYR A 227 -9.34 14.14 -7.64
CA TYR A 227 -10.65 13.86 -7.07
C TYR A 227 -10.69 14.19 -5.57
N LEU A 228 -9.71 13.71 -4.79
CA LEU A 228 -9.66 13.90 -3.35
C LEU A 228 -9.39 15.34 -2.95
N SER A 229 -8.55 16.09 -3.68
CA SER A 229 -8.33 17.51 -3.41
C SER A 229 -9.63 18.31 -3.54
N ASN A 230 -10.42 18.06 -4.58
CA ASN A 230 -11.75 18.66 -4.73
C ASN A 230 -12.72 18.20 -3.63
N PHE A 231 -12.69 16.92 -3.28
CA PHE A 231 -13.54 16.32 -2.25
C PHE A 231 -13.29 16.93 -0.85
N PHE A 232 -12.03 17.21 -0.51
CA PHE A 232 -11.65 17.88 0.73
C PHE A 232 -11.63 19.41 0.65
N ASN A 233 -11.98 19.97 -0.51
CA ASN A 233 -12.03 21.42 -0.76
C ASN A 233 -10.69 22.12 -0.46
N ILE A 234 -9.57 21.54 -0.91
CA ILE A 234 -8.24 22.12 -0.86
C ILE A 234 -7.59 22.07 -2.25
N SER A 235 -6.54 22.85 -2.47
CA SER A 235 -5.84 22.83 -3.75
C SER A 235 -5.12 21.49 -3.99
N LEU A 236 -5.01 21.07 -5.25
CA LEU A 236 -4.26 19.86 -5.61
C LEU A 236 -2.83 19.91 -5.04
N LYS A 237 -2.18 21.08 -5.16
CA LYS A 237 -0.81 21.27 -4.66
C LYS A 237 -0.70 21.06 -3.15
N GLU A 238 -1.65 21.55 -2.38
CA GLU A 238 -1.70 21.35 -0.93
C GLU A 238 -1.95 19.89 -0.58
N PHE A 239 -2.88 19.23 -1.28
CA PHE A 239 -3.14 17.81 -1.09
C PHE A 239 -1.91 16.93 -1.40
N GLU A 240 -1.21 17.21 -2.51
CA GLU A 240 0.07 16.55 -2.84
C GLU A 240 1.11 16.71 -1.72
N ILE A 241 1.30 17.94 -1.24
CA ILE A 241 2.27 18.20 -0.16
C ILE A 241 1.92 17.39 1.10
N ILE A 242 0.65 17.33 1.47
CA ILE A 242 0.19 16.59 2.65
C ILE A 242 0.46 15.09 2.45
N THR A 243 0.00 14.50 1.35
CA THR A 243 0.13 13.06 1.12
C THR A 243 1.58 12.62 0.91
N ASP A 244 2.40 13.43 0.23
CA ASP A 244 3.84 13.19 0.10
C ASP A 244 4.54 13.25 1.47
N ASN A 245 4.18 14.22 2.33
CA ASN A 245 4.70 14.27 3.70
C ASN A 245 4.30 13.04 4.51
N ASN A 246 3.04 12.62 4.41
CA ASN A 246 2.53 11.42 5.08
C ASN A 246 3.31 10.17 4.66
N PHE A 247 3.60 10.02 3.37
CA PHE A 247 4.41 8.91 2.87
C PHE A 247 5.79 8.85 3.52
N PHE A 248 6.54 9.98 3.55
CA PHE A 248 7.87 10.00 4.14
C PHE A 248 7.86 9.95 5.69
N ASN A 249 6.79 10.39 6.34
CA ASN A 249 6.60 10.23 7.77
C ASN A 249 6.35 8.75 8.16
N LEU A 250 5.62 8.01 7.33
CA LEU A 250 5.40 6.59 7.51
C LEU A 250 6.64 5.78 7.10
N PHE A 251 7.09 5.92 5.87
CA PHE A 251 8.19 5.17 5.28
C PHE A 251 9.53 5.91 5.46
N THR A 252 9.98 6.02 6.70
CA THR A 252 11.14 6.84 7.09
C THR A 252 12.48 6.41 6.46
N LYS A 253 12.55 5.21 5.89
CA LYS A 253 13.71 4.71 5.14
C LYS A 253 13.75 5.24 3.70
N ALA A 254 12.63 5.72 3.18
CA ALA A 254 12.56 6.38 1.87
C ALA A 254 13.22 7.75 1.92
N LYS A 255 13.82 8.14 0.80
CA LYS A 255 14.44 9.47 0.63
C LYS A 255 13.59 10.32 -0.31
N ARG A 256 13.53 11.64 -0.02
CA ARG A 256 12.86 12.57 -0.92
C ARG A 256 13.75 12.82 -2.12
N ASP A 257 13.20 12.53 -3.29
CA ASP A 257 13.74 12.95 -4.58
C ASP A 257 12.75 13.89 -5.27
N ASN A 258 13.28 14.83 -6.04
CA ASN A 258 12.43 15.76 -6.78
C ASN A 258 11.88 15.17 -8.08
N TYR A 259 12.43 14.03 -8.51
CA TYR A 259 12.09 13.34 -9.75
C TYR A 259 12.13 11.82 -9.54
N LEU A 260 11.33 11.12 -10.33
CA LEU A 260 11.42 9.67 -10.45
C LEU A 260 12.70 9.33 -11.22
N SER A 261 13.73 8.95 -10.48
CA SER A 261 15.09 8.70 -11.00
C SER A 261 15.44 7.22 -10.91
#